data_5f251fe0068f20789e70d5db3e1a17dc
#
_entry.id   5f251fe0068f20789e70d5db3e1a17dc
#
_cell.length_a   1.000
_cell.length_b   1.000
_cell.length_c   1.000
_cell.angle_alpha   90.00
_cell.angle_beta   90.00
_cell.angle_gamma   90.00
#
_symmetry.space_group_name_H-M   'P 1'
#
loop_
_entity.id
_entity.type
_entity.pdbx_description
1 polymer ?
#
loop_
_entity_poly.entity_id
_entity_poly.type
_entity_poly.pdbx_seq_one_letter_code
_entity_poly.pdbx_strand_id
1 'polypeptide(L)'
;KKFIIDKIQEYKLPLIPILSKSKGLHLYIFMKKFVDAAMLKSFLSNLLPLFKLKSDTEIFPKQTQLTKDLEKGGYRPGQFINLPYFNKAERRALNIDGTEFTFEQFIPLVESNLVDADQLTIITEGIDTKIFEEADEDFKDGPPCLATLSTIMKDPQFDGKDRFMYNYHV
;
A
#
# COMPACT_ATOMS: atom_id res chain seq x y z
N LYS A 1 2.96 -0.59 -15.21
CA LYS A 1 3.65 0.54 -14.55
C LYS A 1 2.78 1.78 -14.59
N LYS A 2 2.29 2.21 -15.78
CA LYS A 2 1.46 3.41 -15.92
C LYS A 2 0.29 3.41 -14.95
N PHE A 3 -0.51 2.34 -14.92
CA PHE A 3 -1.64 2.19 -13.98
C PHE A 3 -1.28 2.50 -12.52
N ILE A 4 -0.12 2.01 -12.04
CA ILE A 4 0.34 2.27 -10.66
C ILE A 4 0.69 3.74 -10.47
N ILE A 5 1.37 4.36 -11.44
CA ILE A 5 1.73 5.78 -11.40
C ILE A 5 0.48 6.65 -11.43
N ASP A 6 -0.49 6.32 -12.28
CA ASP A 6 -1.77 7.03 -12.36
C ASP A 6 -2.52 6.96 -11.02
N LYS A 7 -2.55 5.80 -10.36
CA LYS A 7 -3.17 5.65 -9.03
C LYS A 7 -2.43 6.41 -7.92
N ILE A 8 -1.09 6.44 -7.94
CA ILE A 8 -0.32 7.26 -7.01
C ILE A 8 -0.71 8.74 -7.10
N GLN A 9 -0.94 9.25 -8.31
CA GLN A 9 -1.36 10.63 -8.53
C GLN A 9 -2.81 10.88 -8.13
N GLU A 10 -3.71 10.02 -8.59
CA GLU A 10 -5.16 10.12 -8.33
C GLU A 10 -5.45 10.20 -6.82
N TYR A 11 -4.77 9.36 -6.04
CA TYR A 11 -4.93 9.32 -4.59
C TYR A 11 -3.91 10.16 -3.83
N LYS A 12 -3.04 10.89 -4.53
CA LYS A 12 -1.97 11.74 -3.95
C LYS A 12 -1.11 10.98 -2.93
N LEU A 13 -0.78 9.73 -3.27
CA LEU A 13 0.00 8.87 -2.37
C LEU A 13 1.44 9.34 -2.28
N PRO A 14 2.05 9.36 -1.08
CA PRO A 14 3.45 9.75 -0.90
C PRO A 14 4.41 8.62 -1.29
N LEU A 15 4.17 8.01 -2.44
CA LEU A 15 4.95 6.89 -2.96
C LEU A 15 5.77 7.32 -4.16
N ILE A 16 7.05 7.01 -4.15
CA ILE A 16 7.96 7.26 -5.27
C ILE A 16 8.19 5.95 -6.02
N PRO A 17 7.76 5.84 -7.27
CA PRO A 17 8.00 4.67 -8.09
C PRO A 17 9.46 4.62 -8.55
N ILE A 18 10.13 3.52 -8.28
CA ILE A 18 11.54 3.26 -8.60
C ILE A 18 11.64 2.06 -9.53
N LEU A 19 12.39 2.15 -10.62
CA LEU A 19 12.66 1.01 -11.48
C LEU A 19 13.38 -0.09 -10.71
N SER A 20 12.95 -1.32 -10.88
CA SER A 20 13.74 -2.47 -10.43
C SER A 20 14.76 -2.88 -11.50
N LYS A 21 15.81 -3.57 -11.08
CA LYS A 21 16.84 -4.10 -11.98
C LYS A 21 16.27 -5.01 -13.09
N SER A 22 15.11 -5.63 -12.87
CA SER A 22 14.51 -6.66 -13.73
C SER A 22 13.15 -6.27 -14.31
N LYS A 23 12.96 -5.08 -14.85
CA LYS A 23 11.71 -4.61 -15.48
C LYS A 23 10.52 -4.36 -14.53
N GLY A 24 10.62 -4.66 -13.24
CA GLY A 24 9.59 -4.40 -12.24
C GLY A 24 9.55 -2.95 -11.78
N LEU A 25 8.73 -2.69 -10.77
CA LEU A 25 8.60 -1.41 -10.09
C LEU A 25 8.67 -1.65 -8.59
N HIS A 26 9.44 -0.83 -7.89
CA HIS A 26 9.42 -0.75 -6.44
C HIS A 26 8.76 0.57 -6.05
N LEU A 27 7.91 0.55 -5.04
CA LEU A 27 7.29 1.74 -4.49
C LEU A 27 7.97 2.06 -3.15
N TYR A 28 8.53 3.24 -3.04
CA TYR A 28 9.21 3.70 -1.84
C TYR A 28 8.39 4.80 -1.16
N ILE A 29 8.31 4.70 0.14
CA ILE A 29 7.81 5.76 1.02
C ILE A 29 8.95 6.25 1.91
N PHE A 30 9.05 7.55 2.11
CA PHE A 30 10.08 8.17 2.93
C PHE A 30 9.44 8.89 4.11
N MET A 31 9.86 8.51 5.30
CA MET A 31 9.29 9.03 6.54
C MET A 31 10.15 10.17 7.11
N LYS A 32 9.50 11.22 7.64
CA LYS A 32 10.19 12.33 8.34
C LYS A 32 10.88 11.86 9.60
N LYS A 33 10.32 10.85 10.29
CA LYS A 33 10.82 10.30 11.55
C LYS A 33 10.67 8.78 11.54
N PHE A 34 11.29 8.12 12.50
CA PHE A 34 11.04 6.70 12.74
C PHE A 34 9.57 6.49 13.13
N VAL A 35 8.96 5.48 12.53
CA VAL A 35 7.58 5.06 12.78
C VAL A 35 7.55 3.58 13.17
N ASP A 36 6.47 3.17 13.79
CA ASP A 36 6.25 1.76 14.09
C ASP A 36 6.17 0.93 12.80
N ALA A 37 6.91 -0.18 12.78
CA ALA A 37 7.01 -1.04 11.61
C ALA A 37 5.69 -1.76 11.29
N ALA A 38 4.89 -2.09 12.32
CA ALA A 38 3.59 -2.71 12.11
C ALA A 38 2.59 -1.73 11.50
N MET A 39 2.59 -0.47 11.97
CA MET A 39 1.78 0.59 11.39
C MET A 39 2.11 0.82 9.92
N LEU A 40 3.39 0.99 9.57
CA LEU A 40 3.80 1.20 8.19
C LEU A 40 3.45 0.01 7.30
N LYS A 41 3.67 -1.21 7.79
CA LYS A 41 3.32 -2.43 7.06
C LYS A 41 1.82 -2.54 6.83
N SER A 42 0.99 -2.20 7.82
CA SER A 42 -0.47 -2.17 7.68
C SER A 42 -0.90 -1.17 6.62
N PHE A 43 -0.40 0.06 6.67
CA PHE A 43 -0.65 1.08 5.65
C PHE A 43 -0.33 0.57 4.24
N LEU A 44 0.88 0.03 4.03
CA LEU A 44 1.29 -0.47 2.72
C LEU A 44 0.45 -1.68 2.26
N SER A 45 0.03 -2.54 3.18
CA SER A 45 -0.84 -3.68 2.87
C SER A 45 -2.23 -3.22 2.39
N ASN A 46 -2.78 -2.18 2.99
CA ASN A 46 -4.07 -1.60 2.59
C ASN A 46 -4.03 -0.98 1.19
N LEU A 47 -2.85 -0.65 0.65
CA LEU A 47 -2.69 -0.15 -0.71
C LEU A 47 -2.69 -1.26 -1.79
N LEU A 48 -2.50 -2.53 -1.42
CA LEU A 48 -2.39 -3.62 -2.41
C LEU A 48 -3.65 -3.75 -3.29
N PRO A 49 -4.87 -3.73 -2.75
CA PRO A 49 -6.09 -3.78 -3.55
C PRO A 49 -6.19 -2.61 -4.53
N LEU A 50 -5.85 -1.39 -4.08
CA LEU A 50 -5.85 -0.18 -4.91
C LEU A 50 -4.98 -0.34 -6.17
N PHE A 51 -3.84 -0.99 -6.02
CA PHE A 51 -2.92 -1.29 -7.13
C PHE A 51 -3.23 -2.60 -7.86
N LYS A 52 -4.30 -3.29 -7.51
CA LYS A 52 -4.66 -4.64 -8.03
C LYS A 52 -3.51 -5.63 -7.85
N LEU A 53 -2.80 -5.53 -6.74
CA LEU A 53 -1.69 -6.41 -6.37
C LEU A 53 -2.20 -7.57 -5.50
N LYS A 54 -1.48 -8.69 -5.56
CA LYS A 54 -1.80 -9.87 -4.75
C LYS A 54 -1.43 -9.65 -3.29
N SER A 55 -2.11 -10.32 -2.39
CA SER A 55 -1.85 -10.26 -0.94
C SER A 55 -0.45 -10.79 -0.53
N ASP A 56 0.18 -11.60 -1.39
CA ASP A 56 1.54 -12.12 -1.20
C ASP A 56 2.62 -11.19 -1.78
N THR A 57 2.25 -10.00 -2.26
CA THR A 57 3.20 -8.99 -2.73
C THR A 57 4.18 -8.61 -1.62
N GLU A 58 5.45 -8.58 -1.96
CA GLU A 58 6.51 -8.32 -0.99
C GLU A 58 6.45 -6.87 -0.47
N ILE A 59 6.31 -6.73 0.85
CA ILE A 59 6.27 -5.44 1.56
C ILE A 59 7.42 -5.39 2.57
N PHE A 60 8.10 -4.26 2.64
CA PHE A 60 9.10 -3.94 3.65
C PHE A 60 8.62 -2.81 4.56
N PRO A 61 8.85 -2.91 5.88
CA PRO A 61 9.59 -3.97 6.57
C PRO A 61 8.83 -5.30 6.60
N LYS A 62 9.52 -6.43 6.36
CA LYS A 62 8.90 -7.77 6.49
C LYS A 62 8.62 -8.11 7.95
N GLN A 63 9.51 -7.69 8.84
CA GLN A 63 9.43 -7.91 10.28
C GLN A 63 8.88 -6.67 10.97
N THR A 64 7.92 -6.86 11.86
CA THR A 64 7.37 -5.79 12.70
C THR A 64 8.11 -5.67 14.04
N GLN A 65 8.88 -6.69 14.41
CA GLN A 65 9.69 -6.72 15.63
C GLN A 65 11.07 -7.32 15.34
N LEU A 66 12.09 -6.81 16.03
CA LEU A 66 13.43 -7.37 15.96
C LEU A 66 13.53 -8.61 16.86
N THR A 67 14.09 -9.69 16.32
CA THR A 67 14.35 -10.91 17.07
C THR A 67 15.67 -10.80 17.81
N LYS A 68 15.70 -11.14 19.12
CA LYS A 68 16.92 -11.20 19.90
C LYS A 68 17.85 -12.29 19.33
N ASP A 69 19.13 -11.97 19.23
CA ASP A 69 20.17 -12.93 18.92
C ASP A 69 20.72 -13.50 20.24
N LEU A 70 20.34 -14.74 20.54
CA LEU A 70 20.73 -15.40 21.80
C LEU A 70 22.21 -15.83 21.82
N GLU A 71 22.83 -15.96 20.66
CA GLU A 71 24.24 -16.42 20.56
C GLU A 71 25.21 -15.24 20.61
N LYS A 72 24.88 -14.14 19.94
CA LYS A 72 25.78 -12.97 19.80
C LYS A 72 25.44 -11.82 20.72
N GLY A 73 24.29 -11.89 21.40
CA GLY A 73 23.72 -10.77 22.13
C GLY A 73 23.18 -9.69 21.18
N GLY A 74 22.24 -8.86 21.68
CA GLY A 74 21.60 -7.83 20.87
C GLY A 74 20.43 -8.34 20.01
N TYR A 75 20.25 -7.74 18.83
CA TYR A 75 19.16 -8.08 17.92
C TYR A 75 19.69 -8.50 16.57
N ARG A 76 19.01 -9.45 15.94
CA ARG A 76 19.29 -9.82 14.55
C ARG A 76 18.89 -8.66 13.65
N PRO A 77 19.74 -8.27 12.67
CA PRO A 77 19.38 -7.26 11.71
C PRO A 77 18.14 -7.71 10.92
N GLY A 78 17.29 -6.73 10.59
CA GLY A 78 16.13 -6.96 9.72
C GLY A 78 16.55 -7.23 8.28
N GLN A 79 15.54 -7.31 7.40
CA GLN A 79 15.76 -7.49 5.97
C GLN A 79 16.32 -6.20 5.34
N PHE A 80 17.29 -6.36 4.46
CA PHE A 80 17.85 -5.25 3.70
C PHE A 80 16.97 -4.87 2.52
N ILE A 81 16.86 -3.57 2.26
CA ILE A 81 16.32 -3.04 1.01
C ILE A 81 17.44 -2.37 0.21
N ASN A 82 17.34 -2.50 -1.11
CA ASN A 82 18.30 -1.87 -1.99
C ASN A 82 17.97 -0.40 -2.16
N LEU A 83 18.91 0.48 -1.85
CA LEU A 83 18.72 1.91 -2.01
C LEU A 83 18.66 2.30 -3.50
N PRO A 84 17.77 3.24 -3.87
CA PRO A 84 17.80 3.88 -5.17
C PRO A 84 19.13 4.57 -5.42
N TYR A 85 19.56 4.65 -6.67
CA TYR A 85 20.82 5.30 -7.12
C TYR A 85 22.11 4.79 -6.47
N PHE A 86 22.06 3.71 -5.69
CA PHE A 86 23.23 3.16 -5.04
C PHE A 86 24.08 2.34 -6.03
N ASN A 87 25.40 2.61 -6.04
CA ASN A 87 26.43 1.81 -6.71
C ASN A 87 26.13 1.47 -8.19
N LYS A 88 25.90 2.50 -9.01
CA LYS A 88 25.59 2.36 -10.46
C LYS A 88 24.36 1.49 -10.76
N ALA A 89 23.53 1.23 -9.76
CA ALA A 89 22.30 0.46 -9.95
C ALA A 89 21.31 1.24 -10.84
N GLU A 90 20.69 0.52 -11.75
CA GLU A 90 19.64 1.03 -12.66
C GLU A 90 18.29 1.25 -11.94
N ARG A 91 18.34 1.56 -10.64
CA ARG A 91 17.16 1.81 -9.80
C ARG A 91 16.90 3.29 -9.72
N ARG A 92 16.27 3.84 -10.75
CA ARG A 92 15.96 5.25 -10.87
C ARG A 92 14.50 5.53 -10.61
N ALA A 93 14.22 6.66 -9.99
CA ALA A 93 12.85 7.12 -9.80
C ALA A 93 12.23 7.48 -11.16
N LEU A 94 10.95 7.18 -11.29
CA LEU A 94 10.16 7.49 -12.47
C LEU A 94 9.28 8.69 -12.22
N ASN A 95 9.26 9.57 -13.22
CA ASN A 95 8.29 10.64 -13.32
C ASN A 95 6.93 10.08 -13.81
N ILE A 96 5.92 10.91 -13.78
CA ILE A 96 4.56 10.69 -14.26
C ILE A 96 4.49 10.23 -15.73
N ASP A 97 5.30 10.88 -16.56
CA ASP A 97 5.42 10.57 -17.99
C ASP A 97 6.27 9.31 -18.28
N GLY A 98 6.82 8.68 -17.25
CA GLY A 98 7.69 7.51 -17.34
C GLY A 98 9.15 7.83 -17.60
N THR A 99 9.54 9.11 -17.65
CA THR A 99 10.95 9.52 -17.70
C THR A 99 11.64 9.26 -16.35
N GLU A 100 12.95 9.10 -16.39
CA GLU A 100 13.75 8.84 -15.20
C GLU A 100 14.26 10.16 -14.60
N PHE A 101 14.17 10.28 -13.28
CA PHE A 101 14.82 11.36 -12.55
C PHE A 101 16.33 11.13 -12.47
N THR A 102 17.13 12.22 -12.55
CA THR A 102 18.54 12.17 -12.14
C THR A 102 18.65 12.09 -10.61
N PHE A 103 19.85 11.80 -10.09
CA PHE A 103 20.07 11.78 -8.65
C PHE A 103 19.83 13.16 -8.01
N GLU A 104 20.25 14.22 -8.69
CA GLU A 104 20.07 15.61 -8.24
C GLU A 104 18.58 16.00 -8.17
N GLN A 105 17.76 15.46 -9.06
CA GLN A 105 16.31 15.67 -9.05
C GLN A 105 15.60 14.78 -8.02
N PHE A 106 16.17 13.62 -7.72
CA PHE A 106 15.59 12.66 -6.78
C PHE A 106 15.58 13.16 -5.34
N ILE A 107 16.62 13.88 -4.90
CA ILE A 107 16.70 14.38 -3.52
C ILE A 107 15.57 15.38 -3.21
N PRO A 108 15.35 16.45 -4.01
CA PRO A 108 14.20 17.34 -3.79
C PRO A 108 12.85 16.63 -3.90
N LEU A 109 12.74 15.61 -4.77
CA LEU A 109 11.53 14.81 -4.89
C LEU A 109 11.25 14.06 -3.57
N VAL A 110 12.27 13.43 -2.97
CA VAL A 110 12.13 12.78 -1.67
C VAL A 110 11.73 13.77 -0.59
N GLU A 111 12.40 14.91 -0.51
CA GLU A 111 12.12 15.95 0.49
C GLU A 111 10.68 16.46 0.42
N SER A 112 10.15 16.64 -0.80
CA SER A 112 8.75 17.06 -1.01
C SER A 112 7.71 15.98 -0.71
N ASN A 113 8.12 14.71 -0.68
CA ASN A 113 7.26 13.54 -0.42
C ASN A 113 7.45 12.94 0.98
N LEU A 114 8.22 13.59 1.87
CA LEU A 114 8.37 13.13 3.24
C LEU A 114 7.04 13.21 4.00
N VAL A 115 6.70 12.14 4.68
CA VAL A 115 5.47 12.04 5.48
C VAL A 115 5.74 11.64 6.92
N ASP A 116 4.81 11.93 7.80
CA ASP A 116 4.78 11.47 9.19
C ASP A 116 3.64 10.46 9.42
N ALA A 117 3.58 9.93 10.64
CA ALA A 117 2.58 8.93 11.01
C ALA A 117 1.13 9.43 10.89
N ASP A 118 0.90 10.68 11.29
CA ASP A 118 -0.45 11.27 11.26
C ASP A 118 -0.95 11.42 9.81
N GLN A 119 -0.06 11.83 8.91
CA GLN A 119 -0.38 11.92 7.48
C GLN A 119 -0.75 10.56 6.87
N LEU A 120 -0.09 9.46 7.31
CA LEU A 120 -0.45 8.12 6.85
C LEU A 120 -1.87 7.73 7.27
N THR A 121 -2.27 8.07 8.49
CA THR A 121 -3.64 7.82 9.00
C THR A 121 -4.67 8.56 8.16
N ILE A 122 -4.46 9.86 7.91
CA ILE A 122 -5.36 10.68 7.09
C ILE A 122 -5.49 10.12 5.66
N ILE A 123 -4.37 9.68 5.06
CA ILE A 123 -4.37 9.09 3.72
C ILE A 123 -5.17 7.79 3.70
N THR A 124 -5.01 6.93 4.72
CA THR A 124 -5.75 5.67 4.83
C THR A 124 -7.25 5.93 4.88
N GLU A 125 -7.70 6.81 5.76
CA GLU A 125 -9.12 7.20 5.88
C GLU A 125 -9.69 7.76 4.57
N GLY A 126 -8.91 8.58 3.87
CA GLY A 126 -9.30 9.14 2.58
C GLY A 126 -9.40 8.10 1.45
N ILE A 127 -8.58 7.05 1.49
CA ILE A 127 -8.63 5.94 0.54
C ILE A 127 -9.86 5.07 0.80
N ASP A 128 -10.10 4.70 2.05
CA ASP A 128 -11.25 3.88 2.44
C ASP A 128 -12.56 4.57 2.02
N THR A 129 -12.71 5.86 2.29
CA THR A 129 -13.87 6.63 1.89
C THR A 129 -14.11 6.59 0.37
N LYS A 130 -13.07 6.82 -0.43
CA LYS A 130 -13.18 6.80 -1.91
C LYS A 130 -13.51 5.42 -2.46
N ILE A 131 -12.89 4.37 -1.91
CA ILE A 131 -13.18 2.99 -2.33
C ILE A 131 -14.65 2.65 -2.06
N PHE A 132 -15.20 3.09 -0.93
CA PHE A 132 -16.63 2.92 -0.63
C PHE A 132 -17.52 3.72 -1.57
N GLU A 133 -17.19 4.97 -1.87
CA GLU A 133 -17.94 5.81 -2.80
C GLU A 133 -17.95 5.25 -4.24
N GLU A 134 -16.77 4.82 -4.75
CA GLU A 134 -16.67 4.17 -6.07
C GLU A 134 -17.45 2.84 -6.11
N ALA A 135 -17.41 2.06 -5.03
CA ALA A 135 -18.19 0.83 -4.93
C ALA A 135 -19.69 1.11 -4.94
N ASP A 136 -20.18 2.14 -4.26
CA ASP A 136 -21.59 2.54 -4.28
C ASP A 136 -22.04 3.01 -5.68
N GLU A 137 -21.20 3.68 -6.46
CA GLU A 137 -21.51 4.06 -7.84
C GLU A 137 -21.57 2.87 -8.81
N ASP A 138 -20.60 1.96 -8.72
CA ASP A 138 -20.56 0.74 -9.52
C ASP A 138 -21.69 -0.24 -9.16
N PHE A 139 -22.25 -0.12 -7.95
CA PHE A 139 -23.27 -1.01 -7.41
C PHE A 139 -24.67 -0.41 -7.39
N LYS A 140 -24.90 0.71 -8.08
CA LYS A 140 -26.26 1.29 -8.19
C LYS A 140 -27.31 0.28 -8.67
N ASP A 141 -26.92 -0.68 -9.50
CA ASP A 141 -27.75 -1.82 -9.94
C ASP A 141 -27.32 -3.16 -9.33
N GLY A 142 -26.39 -3.15 -8.39
CA GLY A 142 -25.80 -4.22 -7.59
C GLY A 142 -25.51 -5.54 -8.29
N PRO A 143 -24.34 -6.17 -8.14
CA PRO A 143 -24.17 -7.53 -8.58
C PRO A 143 -25.17 -8.44 -7.85
N PRO A 144 -25.64 -9.53 -8.47
CA PRO A 144 -26.64 -10.43 -7.89
C PRO A 144 -26.36 -10.89 -6.46
N CYS A 145 -25.07 -11.00 -6.11
CA CYS A 145 -24.62 -11.34 -4.76
C CYS A 145 -24.92 -10.26 -3.70
N LEU A 146 -24.82 -8.97 -4.07
CA LEU A 146 -25.14 -7.86 -3.15
C LEU A 146 -26.66 -7.67 -3.01
N ALA A 147 -27.43 -7.88 -4.07
CA ALA A 147 -28.88 -7.91 -3.98
C ALA A 147 -29.34 -9.02 -3.03
N THR A 148 -28.71 -10.20 -3.08
CA THR A 148 -28.97 -11.30 -2.16
C THR A 148 -28.58 -10.94 -0.72
N LEU A 149 -27.41 -10.34 -0.51
CA LEU A 149 -26.97 -9.89 0.82
C LEU A 149 -27.89 -8.78 1.38
N SER A 150 -28.29 -7.81 0.58
CA SER A 150 -29.21 -6.75 1.02
C SER A 150 -30.61 -7.29 1.36
N THR A 151 -31.04 -8.35 0.68
CA THR A 151 -32.31 -9.02 0.96
C THR A 151 -32.20 -9.80 2.26
N ILE A 152 -31.12 -10.54 2.48
CA ILE A 152 -30.85 -11.26 3.73
C ILE A 152 -30.77 -10.29 4.91
N MET A 153 -30.08 -9.17 4.78
CA MET A 153 -29.95 -8.17 5.85
C MET A 153 -31.27 -7.44 6.18
N LYS A 154 -32.21 -7.40 5.25
CA LYS A 154 -33.55 -6.83 5.48
C LYS A 154 -34.57 -7.83 6.02
N ASP A 155 -34.23 -9.10 6.06
CA ASP A 155 -35.09 -10.15 6.60
C ASP A 155 -35.12 -10.06 8.14
N PRO A 156 -36.29 -9.82 8.76
CA PRO A 156 -36.42 -9.77 10.21
C PRO A 156 -36.18 -11.12 10.90
N GLN A 157 -36.12 -12.22 10.14
CA GLN A 157 -35.77 -13.56 10.63
C GLN A 157 -34.29 -13.92 10.42
N PHE A 158 -33.45 -12.93 10.09
CA PHE A 158 -32.02 -13.13 9.90
C PHE A 158 -31.39 -13.83 11.11
N ASP A 159 -31.14 -15.12 10.98
CA ASP A 159 -30.47 -15.92 11.99
C ASP A 159 -28.94 -15.91 11.73
N GLY A 160 -28.16 -16.07 12.79
CA GLY A 160 -26.71 -15.97 12.73
C GLY A 160 -25.98 -16.96 11.82
N LYS A 161 -26.70 -17.88 11.14
CA LYS A 161 -26.12 -18.82 10.17
C LYS A 161 -25.74 -18.10 8.88
N ASP A 162 -26.46 -17.05 8.52
CA ASP A 162 -26.20 -16.23 7.36
C ASP A 162 -24.95 -15.36 7.52
N ARG A 163 -24.46 -15.17 8.75
CA ARG A 163 -23.16 -14.52 9.02
C ARG A 163 -21.98 -15.26 8.38
N PHE A 164 -22.11 -16.56 8.12
CA PHE A 164 -21.05 -17.33 7.47
C PHE A 164 -20.87 -16.93 6.00
N MET A 165 -21.95 -16.59 5.32
CA MET A 165 -21.90 -16.12 3.93
C MET A 165 -21.33 -14.70 3.81
N TYR A 166 -21.57 -13.85 4.81
CA TYR A 166 -21.03 -12.48 4.85
C TYR A 166 -19.51 -12.44 4.97
N ASN A 167 -18.91 -13.35 5.74
CA ASN A 167 -17.45 -13.41 5.92
C ASN A 167 -16.68 -14.01 4.74
N TYR A 168 -17.37 -14.58 3.75
CA TYR A 168 -16.73 -15.18 2.57
C TYR A 168 -16.65 -14.23 1.36
N HIS A 169 -17.33 -13.09 1.41
CA HIS A 169 -17.45 -12.14 0.29
C HIS A 169 -16.95 -10.73 0.61
N VAL A 170 -16.34 -10.53 1.78
CA VAL A 170 -15.66 -9.27 2.17
C VAL A 170 -14.16 -9.45 2.07
#